data_f9a493232f67830393812cf71ce4099d
#
_entry.id   f9a493232f67830393812cf71ce4099d
#
_cell.length_a   1.000
_cell.length_b   1.000
_cell.length_c   1.000
_cell.angle_alpha   90.00
_cell.angle_beta   90.00
_cell.angle_gamma   90.00
#
_symmetry.space_group_name_H-M   'P 1'
#
loop_
_entity.id
_entity.type
_entity.pdbx_description
1 polymer ?
#
loop_
_entity_poly.entity_id
_entity_poly.type
_entity_poly.pdbx_seq_one_letter_code
_entity_poly.pdbx_strand_id
1 'polypeptide(L)'
;MASPAVLAAKAALASVDLSKYDPEQSRLMDERCILVDENDIAIGAMDKKTCMYCHLMDNINKGLLHRAFSVFIFRPSDGRLLLQQRASEKITFPDRWTNTCCSHPLDDFEAEKNEKDQLGVKIAGSRKLEHELGIPQSQTPIGQFQYLTRIHYLAPSNDMWGEHEVDYILFLTRDVTVEPNPNEVRAYKYVNKEELKAMFEDPSINFTPWFKLIARDFLFGWWDELLKRKGSDGQVVAQSLADLMDDRVIKMA
;
A
#
# COMPACT_ATOMS: atom_id res chain seq x y z
N MET A 1 -7.74 23.09 -15.95
CA MET A 1 -8.22 22.28 -17.09
C MET A 1 -7.47 20.96 -17.06
N ALA A 2 -8.17 19.82 -17.26
CA ALA A 2 -7.53 18.51 -17.31
C ALA A 2 -6.50 18.44 -18.45
N SER A 3 -5.35 17.78 -18.22
CA SER A 3 -4.34 17.61 -19.26
C SER A 3 -4.89 16.78 -20.44
N PRO A 4 -4.35 16.91 -21.66
CA PRO A 4 -4.75 16.08 -22.80
C PRO A 4 -4.65 14.56 -22.50
N ALA A 5 -3.67 14.15 -21.70
CA ALA A 5 -3.50 12.78 -21.25
C ALA A 5 -4.68 12.28 -20.40
N VAL A 6 -5.15 13.11 -19.47
CA VAL A 6 -6.32 12.82 -18.62
C VAL A 6 -7.60 12.70 -19.46
N LEU A 7 -7.77 13.55 -20.48
CA LEU A 7 -8.94 13.49 -21.36
C LEU A 7 -8.92 12.23 -22.25
N ALA A 8 -7.75 11.84 -22.76
CA ALA A 8 -7.59 10.62 -23.55
C ALA A 8 -7.83 9.35 -22.68
N ALA A 9 -7.34 9.34 -21.45
CA ALA A 9 -7.59 8.26 -20.48
C ALA A 9 -9.09 8.09 -20.20
N LYS A 10 -9.81 9.18 -19.92
CA LYS A 10 -11.26 9.14 -19.69
C LYS A 10 -12.04 8.63 -20.90
N ALA A 11 -11.65 9.00 -22.12
CA ALA A 11 -12.30 8.54 -23.34
C ALA A 11 -12.14 7.02 -23.55
N ALA A 12 -10.95 6.48 -23.31
CA ALA A 12 -10.68 5.04 -23.40
C ALA A 12 -11.42 4.22 -22.33
N LEU A 13 -11.58 4.79 -21.13
CA LEU A 13 -12.27 4.17 -20.00
C LEU A 13 -13.79 4.13 -20.14
N ALA A 14 -14.38 4.96 -21.00
CA ALA A 14 -15.83 4.93 -21.25
C ALA A 14 -16.34 3.56 -21.76
N SER A 15 -15.43 2.71 -22.27
CA SER A 15 -15.74 1.36 -22.76
C SER A 15 -15.44 0.25 -21.75
N VAL A 16 -14.86 0.55 -20.57
CA VAL A 16 -14.54 -0.48 -19.57
C VAL A 16 -15.78 -0.88 -18.78
N ASP A 17 -16.25 -2.08 -19.03
CA ASP A 17 -17.37 -2.67 -18.31
C ASP A 17 -16.91 -3.24 -16.96
N LEU A 18 -17.32 -2.58 -15.87
CA LEU A 18 -17.08 -3.04 -14.50
C LEU A 18 -18.14 -3.99 -13.97
N SER A 19 -19.25 -4.22 -14.73
CA SER A 19 -20.35 -5.07 -14.25
C SER A 19 -19.97 -6.54 -14.04
N LYS A 20 -18.83 -6.96 -14.60
CA LYS A 20 -18.26 -8.31 -14.43
C LYS A 20 -17.46 -8.50 -13.14
N TYR A 21 -17.17 -7.43 -12.42
CA TYR A 21 -16.46 -7.46 -11.14
C TYR A 21 -17.43 -7.37 -9.98
N ASP A 22 -16.92 -7.66 -8.77
CA ASP A 22 -17.68 -7.47 -7.54
C ASP A 22 -18.22 -6.04 -7.43
N PRO A 23 -19.51 -5.83 -7.04
CA PRO A 23 -20.12 -4.51 -6.98
C PRO A 23 -19.43 -3.54 -6.02
N GLU A 24 -18.97 -4.03 -4.86
CA GLU A 24 -18.25 -3.19 -3.89
C GLU A 24 -16.87 -2.81 -4.42
N GLN A 25 -16.13 -3.75 -5.02
CA GLN A 25 -14.85 -3.45 -5.65
C GLN A 25 -15.02 -2.48 -6.84
N SER A 26 -16.09 -2.61 -7.61
CA SER A 26 -16.41 -1.68 -8.69
C SER A 26 -16.70 -0.27 -8.18
N ARG A 27 -17.44 -0.15 -7.05
CA ARG A 27 -17.72 1.14 -6.40
C ARG A 27 -16.43 1.81 -5.87
N LEU A 28 -15.52 1.03 -5.31
CA LEU A 28 -14.22 1.54 -4.82
C LEU A 28 -13.33 2.10 -5.94
N MET A 29 -13.60 1.77 -7.20
CA MET A 29 -12.87 2.31 -8.34
C MET A 29 -13.22 3.78 -8.65
N ASP A 30 -14.27 4.34 -8.04
CA ASP A 30 -14.65 5.75 -8.15
C ASP A 30 -13.91 6.65 -7.12
N GLU A 31 -13.22 6.06 -6.12
CA GLU A 31 -12.37 6.79 -5.18
C GLU A 31 -11.30 7.59 -5.92
N ARG A 32 -11.01 8.83 -5.45
CA ARG A 32 -10.06 9.71 -6.14
C ARG A 32 -8.68 9.65 -5.50
N CYS A 33 -7.72 9.09 -6.25
CA CYS A 33 -6.31 9.08 -5.88
C CYS A 33 -5.67 10.46 -6.13
N ILE A 34 -4.67 10.81 -5.31
CA ILE A 34 -3.85 12.02 -5.47
C ILE A 34 -2.80 11.74 -6.54
N LEU A 35 -2.87 12.45 -7.68
CA LEU A 35 -1.85 12.39 -8.72
C LEU A 35 -0.61 13.18 -8.29
N VAL A 36 0.56 12.62 -8.55
CA VAL A 36 1.84 13.23 -8.21
C VAL A 36 2.81 13.23 -9.40
N ASP A 37 3.82 14.08 -9.35
CA ASP A 37 4.98 13.99 -10.23
C ASP A 37 6.04 13.01 -9.66
N GLU A 38 7.16 12.84 -10.37
CA GLU A 38 8.27 11.96 -9.96
C GLU A 38 8.96 12.38 -8.65
N ASN A 39 8.71 13.59 -8.18
CA ASN A 39 9.22 14.14 -6.91
C ASN A 39 8.16 14.06 -5.80
N ASP A 40 7.01 13.42 -6.08
CA ASP A 40 5.87 13.33 -5.18
C ASP A 40 5.16 14.67 -4.91
N ILE A 41 5.26 15.63 -5.82
CA ILE A 41 4.50 16.87 -5.75
C ILE A 41 3.09 16.62 -6.29
N ALA A 42 2.07 16.95 -5.50
CA ALA A 42 0.68 16.80 -5.91
C ALA A 42 0.35 17.68 -7.14
N ILE A 43 -0.14 17.07 -8.22
CA ILE A 43 -0.46 17.74 -9.50
C ILE A 43 -1.95 17.67 -9.85
N GLY A 44 -2.75 17.00 -9.04
CA GLY A 44 -4.20 16.85 -9.24
C GLY A 44 -4.76 15.60 -8.60
N ALA A 45 -5.93 15.19 -9.04
CA ALA A 45 -6.58 13.96 -8.58
C ALA A 45 -7.35 13.30 -9.72
N MET A 46 -7.46 11.96 -9.66
CA MET A 46 -8.19 11.16 -10.63
C MET A 46 -8.82 9.96 -9.95
N ASP A 47 -9.96 9.49 -10.50
CA ASP A 47 -10.57 8.25 -10.03
C ASP A 47 -9.60 7.07 -10.17
N LYS A 48 -9.69 6.16 -9.23
CA LYS A 48 -8.83 4.98 -9.12
C LYS A 48 -8.88 4.11 -10.37
N LYS A 49 -10.07 3.98 -10.98
CA LYS A 49 -10.24 3.28 -12.23
C LYS A 49 -9.32 3.82 -13.33
N THR A 50 -9.24 5.16 -13.45
CA THR A 50 -8.40 5.82 -14.45
C THR A 50 -6.91 5.65 -14.11
N CYS A 51 -6.53 5.72 -12.83
CA CYS A 51 -5.15 5.54 -12.38
C CYS A 51 -4.63 4.13 -12.70
N MET A 52 -5.45 3.11 -12.43
CA MET A 52 -5.06 1.70 -12.53
C MET A 52 -5.22 1.09 -13.93
N TYR A 53 -5.80 1.79 -14.89
CA TYR A 53 -6.05 1.27 -16.23
C TYR A 53 -4.79 1.25 -17.09
N CYS A 54 -4.14 0.07 -17.17
CA CYS A 54 -2.87 -0.14 -17.86
C CYS A 54 -2.97 -0.31 -19.38
N HIS A 55 -4.14 -0.58 -19.95
CA HIS A 55 -4.27 -0.85 -21.40
C HIS A 55 -3.89 0.36 -22.27
N LEU A 56 -3.78 1.49 -21.64
CA LEU A 56 -2.98 2.59 -22.13
C LEU A 56 -1.63 2.52 -21.41
N MET A 57 -0.73 1.61 -21.83
CA MET A 57 0.70 1.73 -21.53
C MET A 57 1.18 3.16 -21.73
N ASP A 58 0.52 3.86 -22.64
CA ASP A 58 0.56 5.31 -22.80
C ASP A 58 0.09 6.12 -21.56
N ASN A 59 -0.81 5.64 -20.70
CA ASN A 59 -1.21 6.39 -19.50
C ASN A 59 -0.17 6.27 -18.39
N ILE A 60 0.44 5.10 -18.25
CA ILE A 60 1.56 4.87 -17.36
C ILE A 60 2.75 5.72 -17.81
N ASN A 61 3.05 5.71 -19.13
CA ASN A 61 4.07 6.57 -19.72
C ASN A 61 3.68 8.06 -19.76
N LYS A 62 2.40 8.41 -19.55
CA LYS A 62 1.87 9.79 -19.54
C LYS A 62 1.68 10.39 -18.16
N GLY A 63 2.17 9.74 -17.10
CA GLY A 63 2.25 10.36 -15.78
C GLY A 63 0.97 10.28 -14.95
N LEU A 64 0.21 9.19 -15.00
CA LEU A 64 -0.81 8.89 -13.98
C LEU A 64 -0.19 8.22 -12.76
N LEU A 65 0.99 8.71 -12.38
CA LEU A 65 1.64 8.37 -11.12
C LEU A 65 0.78 8.91 -9.98
N HIS A 66 0.51 8.07 -8.99
CA HIS A 66 -0.33 8.46 -7.87
C HIS A 66 0.26 8.03 -6.53
N ARG A 67 -0.16 8.73 -5.48
CA ARG A 67 0.34 8.49 -4.12
C ARG A 67 -0.32 7.27 -3.51
N ALA A 68 0.51 6.43 -2.86
CA ALA A 68 0.09 5.23 -2.18
C ALA A 68 0.80 5.07 -0.83
N PHE A 69 0.42 4.05 -0.07
CA PHE A 69 1.13 3.66 1.14
C PHE A 69 1.10 2.14 1.35
N SER A 70 2.18 1.63 1.94
CA SER A 70 2.33 0.26 2.42
C SER A 70 2.57 0.26 3.93
N VAL A 71 1.63 -0.27 4.70
CA VAL A 71 1.75 -0.45 6.15
C VAL A 71 2.27 -1.84 6.47
N PHE A 72 3.20 -1.89 7.44
CA PHE A 72 3.76 -3.11 8.02
C PHE A 72 3.52 -3.09 9.52
N ILE A 73 2.66 -3.97 10.04
CA ILE A 73 2.41 -4.09 11.48
C ILE A 73 3.22 -5.26 12.03
N PHE A 74 4.05 -4.96 13.03
CA PHE A 74 4.81 -5.95 13.76
C PHE A 74 4.22 -6.13 15.16
N ARG A 75 4.08 -7.39 15.60
CA ARG A 75 3.65 -7.69 16.96
C ARG A 75 4.78 -7.36 17.94
N PRO A 76 4.53 -6.54 18.99
CA PRO A 76 5.61 -6.05 19.87
C PRO A 76 6.35 -7.16 20.62
N SER A 77 5.65 -8.21 21.04
CA SER A 77 6.19 -9.27 21.90
C SER A 77 7.25 -10.15 21.23
N ASP A 78 7.11 -10.40 19.91
CA ASP A 78 7.97 -11.33 19.18
C ASP A 78 8.47 -10.80 17.83
N GLY A 79 8.03 -9.60 17.42
CA GLY A 79 8.43 -8.97 16.18
C GLY A 79 7.93 -9.66 14.91
N ARG A 80 6.88 -10.47 15.00
CA ARG A 80 6.26 -11.09 13.82
C ARG A 80 5.51 -10.07 13.00
N LEU A 81 5.66 -10.13 11.69
CA LEU A 81 4.96 -9.29 10.71
C LEU A 81 3.57 -9.86 10.41
N LEU A 82 2.55 -9.01 10.47
CA LEU A 82 1.21 -9.32 10.01
C LEU A 82 1.14 -9.18 8.48
N LEU A 83 0.87 -10.29 7.79
CA LEU A 83 0.59 -10.34 6.36
C LEU A 83 -0.90 -10.51 6.11
N GLN A 84 -1.37 -10.03 4.95
CA GLN A 84 -2.70 -10.35 4.42
C GLN A 84 -2.61 -11.08 3.08
N GLN A 85 -3.59 -11.90 2.77
CA GLN A 85 -3.87 -12.40 1.43
C GLN A 85 -5.08 -11.64 0.89
N ARG A 86 -4.92 -10.98 -0.24
CA ARG A 86 -5.96 -10.20 -0.90
C ARG A 86 -7.13 -11.10 -1.29
N ALA A 87 -8.35 -10.59 -1.18
CA ALA A 87 -9.55 -11.32 -1.58
C ALA A 87 -9.55 -11.60 -3.09
N SER A 88 -10.28 -12.65 -3.50
CA SER A 88 -10.45 -13.01 -4.92
C SER A 88 -11.27 -11.97 -5.69
N GLU A 89 -12.08 -11.20 -4.98
CA GLU A 89 -12.94 -10.12 -5.47
C GLU A 89 -12.16 -8.89 -5.93
N LYS A 90 -10.90 -8.74 -5.46
CA LYS A 90 -10.04 -7.58 -5.81
C LYS A 90 -9.81 -7.50 -7.32
N ILE A 91 -9.96 -6.30 -7.90
CA ILE A 91 -9.76 -6.04 -9.34
C ILE A 91 -8.27 -6.11 -9.71
N THR A 92 -7.39 -5.57 -8.84
CA THR A 92 -5.94 -5.66 -9.02
C THR A 92 -5.35 -6.68 -8.07
N PHE A 93 -4.45 -7.52 -8.58
CA PHE A 93 -3.68 -8.50 -7.81
C PHE A 93 -4.51 -9.38 -6.85
N PRO A 94 -5.62 -10.03 -7.30
CA PRO A 94 -6.40 -10.93 -6.47
C PRO A 94 -5.56 -12.11 -5.95
N ASP A 95 -5.97 -12.69 -4.82
CA ASP A 95 -5.39 -13.88 -4.20
C ASP A 95 -3.91 -13.81 -3.80
N ARG A 96 -3.24 -12.66 -3.98
CA ARG A 96 -1.83 -12.51 -3.65
C ARG A 96 -1.61 -12.17 -2.18
N TRP A 97 -0.55 -12.75 -1.61
CA TRP A 97 -0.03 -12.34 -0.31
C TRP A 97 0.70 -11.00 -0.41
N THR A 98 0.59 -10.20 0.64
CA THR A 98 1.22 -8.88 0.69
C THR A 98 1.52 -8.48 2.14
N ASN A 99 2.12 -7.29 2.33
CA ASN A 99 2.28 -6.63 3.62
C ASN A 99 0.92 -6.43 4.32
N THR A 100 0.91 -5.84 5.49
CA THR A 100 -0.30 -5.75 6.33
C THR A 100 -1.46 -5.02 5.64
N CYS A 101 -1.19 -3.87 5.02
CA CYS A 101 -2.19 -3.11 4.26
C CYS A 101 -1.48 -2.24 3.22
N CYS A 102 -2.04 -2.13 2.02
CA CYS A 102 -1.56 -1.23 0.98
C CYS A 102 -2.76 -0.60 0.26
N SER A 103 -2.74 0.73 0.12
CA SER A 103 -3.83 1.50 -0.50
C SER A 103 -3.39 2.94 -0.78
N HIS A 104 -4.35 3.84 -0.95
CA HIS A 104 -4.15 5.23 -1.38
C HIS A 104 -4.72 6.22 -0.37
N PRO A 105 -4.04 7.34 -0.11
CA PRO A 105 -4.70 8.52 0.42
C PRO A 105 -5.62 9.08 -0.65
N LEU A 106 -6.78 9.58 -0.26
CA LEU A 106 -7.82 10.03 -1.17
C LEU A 106 -7.94 11.56 -1.18
N ASP A 107 -8.08 12.13 -2.39
CA ASP A 107 -8.31 13.57 -2.58
C ASP A 107 -9.65 14.03 -1.98
N ASP A 108 -10.60 13.11 -1.84
CA ASP A 108 -11.93 13.38 -1.25
C ASP A 108 -11.87 13.67 0.26
N PHE A 109 -10.77 13.30 0.94
CA PHE A 109 -10.56 13.56 2.36
C PHE A 109 -9.49 14.62 2.59
N GLU A 110 -9.89 15.82 3.03
CA GLU A 110 -8.96 16.93 3.24
C GLU A 110 -7.79 16.57 4.17
N ALA A 111 -8.06 15.78 5.22
CA ALA A 111 -7.02 15.33 6.15
C ALA A 111 -5.96 14.43 5.50
N GLU A 112 -6.31 13.67 4.45
CA GLU A 112 -5.41 12.76 3.76
C GLU A 112 -4.49 13.47 2.75
N LYS A 113 -4.75 14.74 2.44
CA LYS A 113 -3.88 15.60 1.60
C LYS A 113 -2.77 16.30 2.39
N ASN A 114 -2.75 16.16 3.70
CA ASN A 114 -1.75 16.83 4.55
C ASN A 114 -0.39 16.12 4.44
N GLU A 115 0.57 16.78 3.78
CA GLU A 115 1.92 16.23 3.55
C GLU A 115 2.86 16.38 4.75
N LYS A 116 2.54 17.30 5.70
CA LYS A 116 3.38 17.55 6.86
C LYS A 116 3.55 16.28 7.69
N ASP A 117 4.80 15.89 7.92
CA ASP A 117 5.17 14.69 8.70
C ASP A 117 4.48 13.40 8.21
N GLN A 118 4.19 13.33 6.89
CA GLN A 118 3.47 12.24 6.23
C GLN A 118 2.07 11.99 6.86
N LEU A 119 1.44 13.03 7.40
CA LEU A 119 0.20 12.92 8.18
C LEU A 119 -0.94 12.30 7.35
N GLY A 120 -1.09 12.75 6.10
CA GLY A 120 -2.18 12.29 5.22
C GLY A 120 -2.12 10.78 4.95
N VAL A 121 -0.95 10.24 4.61
CA VAL A 121 -0.79 8.80 4.35
C VAL A 121 -0.93 7.96 5.62
N LYS A 122 -0.57 8.50 6.79
CA LYS A 122 -0.77 7.84 8.09
C LYS A 122 -2.26 7.77 8.46
N ILE A 123 -3.02 8.83 8.20
CA ILE A 123 -4.49 8.87 8.39
C ILE A 123 -5.16 7.86 7.45
N ALA A 124 -4.80 7.87 6.17
CA ALA A 124 -5.29 6.92 5.18
C ALA A 124 -4.96 5.47 5.57
N GLY A 125 -3.73 5.23 6.08
CA GLY A 125 -3.30 3.93 6.58
C GLY A 125 -4.18 3.42 7.71
N SER A 126 -4.47 4.25 8.72
CA SER A 126 -5.35 3.90 9.83
C SER A 126 -6.78 3.60 9.35
N ARG A 127 -7.33 4.43 8.45
CA ARG A 127 -8.65 4.21 7.82
C ARG A 127 -8.73 2.87 7.07
N LYS A 128 -7.70 2.56 6.29
CA LYS A 128 -7.70 1.33 5.47
C LYS A 128 -7.43 0.08 6.29
N LEU A 129 -6.64 0.16 7.35
CA LEU A 129 -6.48 -0.94 8.31
C LEU A 129 -7.83 -1.32 8.95
N GLU A 130 -8.66 -0.34 9.29
CA GLU A 130 -10.02 -0.60 9.77
C GLU A 130 -10.91 -1.18 8.67
N HIS A 131 -10.88 -0.61 7.47
CA HIS A 131 -11.71 -1.06 6.35
C HIS A 131 -11.37 -2.49 5.88
N GLU A 132 -10.08 -2.83 5.77
CA GLU A 132 -9.61 -4.11 5.22
C GLU A 132 -9.51 -5.21 6.28
N LEU A 133 -8.92 -4.90 7.43
CA LEU A 133 -8.60 -5.87 8.47
C LEU A 133 -9.47 -5.75 9.73
N GLY A 134 -10.42 -4.80 9.74
CA GLY A 134 -11.27 -4.55 10.89
C GLY A 134 -10.50 -4.08 12.14
N ILE A 135 -9.26 -3.61 11.97
CA ILE A 135 -8.43 -3.11 13.08
C ILE A 135 -8.94 -1.72 13.48
N PRO A 136 -9.51 -1.53 14.68
CA PRO A 136 -10.04 -0.22 15.07
C PRO A 136 -8.98 0.87 15.03
N GLN A 137 -9.34 2.09 14.58
CA GLN A 137 -8.40 3.23 14.51
C GLN A 137 -7.79 3.59 15.88
N SER A 138 -8.48 3.29 16.96
CA SER A 138 -7.95 3.44 18.34
C SER A 138 -6.72 2.54 18.60
N GLN A 139 -6.56 1.46 17.84
CA GLN A 139 -5.40 0.57 17.91
C GLN A 139 -4.27 0.98 16.94
N THR A 140 -4.53 1.93 16.05
CA THR A 140 -3.56 2.42 15.06
C THR A 140 -3.33 3.94 15.19
N PRO A 141 -2.87 4.44 16.38
CA PRO A 141 -2.71 5.87 16.63
C PRO A 141 -1.70 6.47 15.63
N ILE A 142 -2.07 7.56 14.99
CA ILE A 142 -1.35 8.21 13.89
C ILE A 142 0.10 8.54 14.26
N GLY A 143 0.35 9.01 15.48
CA GLY A 143 1.68 9.35 15.97
C GLY A 143 2.61 8.14 16.20
N GLN A 144 2.11 6.91 16.10
CA GLN A 144 2.91 5.69 16.25
C GLN A 144 3.34 5.07 14.91
N PHE A 145 2.86 5.56 13.78
CA PHE A 145 3.39 5.17 12.48
C PHE A 145 4.79 5.75 12.28
N GLN A 146 5.77 4.88 12.06
CA GLN A 146 7.12 5.25 11.65
C GLN A 146 7.20 5.22 10.13
N TYR A 147 7.40 6.38 9.53
CA TYR A 147 7.74 6.48 8.11
C TYR A 147 9.22 6.10 7.91
N LEU A 148 9.52 5.37 6.83
CA LEU A 148 10.88 4.95 6.48
C LEU A 148 11.36 5.53 5.15
N THR A 149 10.59 5.39 4.08
CA THR A 149 10.95 5.92 2.76
C THR A 149 9.76 5.95 1.81
N ARG A 150 10.00 6.42 0.58
CA ARG A 150 9.06 6.33 -0.56
C ARG A 150 9.70 5.54 -1.70
N ILE A 151 8.97 4.62 -2.27
CA ILE A 151 9.39 3.91 -3.48
C ILE A 151 8.51 4.31 -4.65
N HIS A 152 9.11 4.47 -5.84
CA HIS A 152 8.40 4.68 -7.08
C HIS A 152 8.49 3.40 -7.91
N TYR A 153 7.36 2.76 -8.16
CA TYR A 153 7.30 1.52 -8.92
C TYR A 153 6.15 1.49 -9.92
N LEU A 154 6.29 0.61 -10.89
CA LEU A 154 5.31 0.29 -11.91
C LEU A 154 5.12 -1.22 -11.96
N ALA A 155 3.88 -1.71 -11.81
CA ALA A 155 3.58 -3.13 -11.84
C ALA A 155 2.26 -3.44 -12.55
N PRO A 156 2.27 -4.17 -13.67
CA PRO A 156 1.05 -4.68 -14.28
C PRO A 156 0.46 -5.81 -13.42
N SER A 157 -0.86 -5.79 -13.22
CA SER A 157 -1.62 -6.89 -12.61
C SER A 157 -2.03 -7.92 -13.66
N ASN A 158 -2.52 -7.42 -14.78
CA ASN A 158 -2.90 -8.18 -15.99
C ASN A 158 -2.85 -7.23 -17.20
N ASP A 159 -3.37 -7.65 -18.35
CA ASP A 159 -3.36 -6.85 -19.58
C ASP A 159 -4.14 -5.53 -19.47
N MET A 160 -5.06 -5.42 -18.50
CA MET A 160 -5.95 -4.26 -18.34
C MET A 160 -5.57 -3.38 -17.15
N TRP A 161 -5.15 -3.96 -16.04
CA TRP A 161 -4.96 -3.30 -14.75
C TRP A 161 -3.52 -3.37 -14.24
N GLY A 162 -3.10 -2.34 -13.52
CA GLY A 162 -1.80 -2.28 -12.84
C GLY A 162 -1.71 -1.09 -11.90
N GLU A 163 -0.54 -0.94 -11.27
CA GLU A 163 -0.24 0.15 -10.34
C GLU A 163 0.99 0.93 -10.79
N HIS A 164 0.93 2.26 -10.69
CA HIS A 164 2.05 3.17 -10.91
C HIS A 164 2.08 4.18 -9.78
N GLU A 165 2.93 3.96 -8.79
CA GLU A 165 2.80 4.59 -7.48
C GLU A 165 4.09 5.19 -6.96
N VAL A 166 3.93 6.30 -6.21
CA VAL A 166 4.86 6.70 -5.14
C VAL A 166 4.28 6.16 -3.83
N ASP A 167 4.86 5.07 -3.33
CA ASP A 167 4.37 4.29 -2.20
C ASP A 167 5.17 4.60 -0.93
N TYR A 168 4.50 5.10 0.10
CA TYR A 168 5.05 5.44 1.41
C TYR A 168 5.13 4.22 2.31
N ILE A 169 6.33 3.88 2.77
CA ILE A 169 6.54 2.74 3.64
C ILE A 169 6.38 3.14 5.10
N LEU A 170 5.37 2.56 5.76
CA LEU A 170 4.98 2.87 7.13
C LEU A 170 5.09 1.61 8.02
N PHE A 171 5.87 1.71 9.09
CA PHE A 171 5.94 0.67 10.12
C PHE A 171 5.12 1.04 11.34
N LEU A 172 4.50 0.05 11.96
CA LEU A 172 3.78 0.18 13.23
C LEU A 172 4.08 -1.07 14.09
N THR A 173 4.38 -0.88 15.37
CA THR A 173 4.46 -1.98 16.34
C THR A 173 3.26 -1.91 17.26
N ARG A 174 2.38 -2.90 17.16
CA ARG A 174 1.13 -2.95 17.95
C ARG A 174 0.57 -4.36 18.03
N ASP A 175 0.02 -4.71 19.18
CA ASP A 175 -0.95 -5.80 19.27
C ASP A 175 -2.29 -5.28 18.77
N VAL A 176 -2.87 -5.96 17.80
CA VAL A 176 -4.11 -5.54 17.14
C VAL A 176 -5.11 -6.68 17.09
N THR A 177 -6.38 -6.33 17.18
CA THR A 177 -7.49 -7.24 16.91
C THR A 177 -7.77 -7.24 15.42
N VAL A 178 -7.80 -8.41 14.80
CA VAL A 178 -7.97 -8.54 13.34
C VAL A 178 -9.29 -9.23 13.04
N GLU A 179 -10.22 -8.51 12.41
CA GLU A 179 -11.53 -8.97 11.95
C GLU A 179 -11.69 -8.64 10.45
N PRO A 180 -11.13 -9.44 9.53
CA PRO A 180 -11.02 -9.08 8.13
C PRO A 180 -12.37 -8.88 7.46
N ASN A 181 -12.46 -7.83 6.62
CA ASN A 181 -13.52 -7.71 5.63
C ASN A 181 -13.30 -8.74 4.52
N PRO A 182 -14.19 -9.72 4.32
CA PRO A 182 -13.99 -10.81 3.35
C PRO A 182 -13.95 -10.33 1.90
N ASN A 183 -14.52 -9.16 1.58
CA ASN A 183 -14.44 -8.54 0.26
C ASN A 183 -13.05 -7.93 -0.05
N GLU A 184 -12.25 -7.70 0.99
CA GLU A 184 -10.91 -7.10 0.90
C GLU A 184 -9.80 -8.12 1.16
N VAL A 185 -9.98 -9.00 2.17
CA VAL A 185 -8.95 -9.88 2.70
C VAL A 185 -9.48 -11.30 2.84
N ARG A 186 -8.84 -12.23 2.14
CA ARG A 186 -9.17 -13.66 2.16
C ARG A 186 -8.60 -14.38 3.38
N ALA A 187 -7.37 -14.00 3.78
CA ALA A 187 -6.68 -14.60 4.92
C ALA A 187 -5.62 -13.63 5.47
N TYR A 188 -5.21 -13.87 6.71
CA TYR A 188 -4.07 -13.18 7.31
C TYR A 188 -3.23 -14.14 8.14
N LYS A 189 -1.99 -13.80 8.40
CA LYS A 189 -1.10 -14.55 9.30
C LYS A 189 0.04 -13.69 9.81
N TYR A 190 0.52 -14.02 11.02
CA TYR A 190 1.78 -13.50 11.54
C TYR A 190 2.93 -14.43 11.18
N VAL A 191 3.99 -13.87 10.61
CA VAL A 191 5.19 -14.61 10.20
C VAL A 191 6.44 -14.04 10.83
N ASN A 192 7.44 -14.89 11.11
CA ASN A 192 8.81 -14.45 11.35
C ASN A 192 9.58 -14.35 10.01
N LYS A 193 10.85 -13.91 10.05
CA LYS A 193 11.65 -13.72 8.84
C LYS A 193 11.92 -15.02 8.08
N GLU A 194 12.19 -16.09 8.78
CA GLU A 194 12.48 -17.40 8.20
C GLU A 194 11.25 -17.99 7.53
N GLU A 195 10.10 -17.86 8.16
CA GLU A 195 8.81 -18.25 7.58
C GLU A 195 8.48 -17.44 6.33
N LEU A 196 8.73 -16.12 6.33
CA LEU A 196 8.51 -15.28 5.15
C LEU A 196 9.47 -15.65 4.02
N LYS A 197 10.73 -15.91 4.29
CA LYS A 197 11.70 -16.38 3.28
C LYS A 197 11.26 -17.70 2.66
N ALA A 198 10.85 -18.66 3.48
CA ALA A 198 10.31 -19.94 3.01
C ALA A 198 9.06 -19.76 2.14
N MET A 199 8.17 -18.81 2.50
CA MET A 199 7.02 -18.45 1.66
C MET A 199 7.44 -17.86 0.30
N PHE A 200 8.51 -17.08 0.21
CA PHE A 200 9.02 -16.54 -1.06
C PHE A 200 9.65 -17.62 -1.96
N GLU A 201 10.18 -18.69 -1.36
CA GLU A 201 10.76 -19.84 -2.07
C GLU A 201 9.69 -20.84 -2.55
N ASP A 202 8.49 -20.80 -2.00
CA ASP A 202 7.38 -21.68 -2.39
C ASP A 202 6.71 -21.16 -3.69
N PRO A 203 6.83 -21.88 -4.82
CA PRO A 203 6.28 -21.45 -6.10
C PRO A 203 4.74 -21.45 -6.14
N SER A 204 4.08 -22.09 -5.18
CA SER A 204 2.61 -22.07 -5.05
C SER A 204 2.09 -20.79 -4.40
N ILE A 205 2.95 -20.00 -3.75
CA ILE A 205 2.60 -18.76 -3.07
C ILE A 205 2.91 -17.56 -3.96
N ASN A 206 1.87 -16.81 -4.31
CA ASN A 206 2.03 -15.60 -5.10
C ASN A 206 1.99 -14.35 -4.21
N PHE A 207 2.92 -13.42 -4.46
CA PHE A 207 3.01 -12.14 -3.76
C PHE A 207 2.75 -10.97 -4.70
N THR A 208 2.34 -9.84 -4.11
CA THR A 208 2.23 -8.58 -4.85
C THR A 208 3.61 -8.08 -5.27
N PRO A 209 3.73 -7.41 -6.44
CA PRO A 209 5.03 -6.93 -6.94
C PRO A 209 5.73 -5.98 -5.98
N TRP A 210 5.03 -4.97 -5.45
CA TRP A 210 5.62 -4.01 -4.51
C TRP A 210 6.17 -4.68 -3.25
N PHE A 211 5.44 -5.65 -2.68
CA PHE A 211 5.92 -6.37 -1.50
C PHE A 211 7.20 -7.16 -1.80
N LYS A 212 7.32 -7.76 -3.00
CA LYS A 212 8.57 -8.41 -3.45
C LYS A 212 9.72 -7.41 -3.54
N LEU A 213 9.49 -6.23 -4.14
CA LEU A 213 10.50 -5.17 -4.26
C LEU A 213 10.95 -4.69 -2.88
N ILE A 214 10.00 -4.37 -1.98
CA ILE A 214 10.31 -3.93 -0.62
C ILE A 214 11.05 -5.02 0.16
N ALA A 215 10.65 -6.29 0.04
CA ALA A 215 11.30 -7.40 0.72
C ALA A 215 12.74 -7.62 0.22
N ARG A 216 12.96 -7.54 -1.09
CA ARG A 216 14.27 -7.71 -1.72
C ARG A 216 15.28 -6.66 -1.24
N ASP A 217 14.89 -5.40 -1.20
CA ASP A 217 15.83 -4.29 -1.06
C ASP A 217 15.88 -3.69 0.35
N PHE A 218 14.81 -3.82 1.16
CA PHE A 218 14.68 -3.07 2.40
C PHE A 218 14.19 -3.88 3.61
N LEU A 219 13.07 -4.63 3.47
CA LEU A 219 12.30 -5.15 4.60
C LEU A 219 13.15 -5.96 5.58
N PHE A 220 13.95 -6.90 5.09
CA PHE A 220 14.73 -7.78 5.96
C PHE A 220 15.79 -7.01 6.75
N GLY A 221 16.41 -5.99 6.15
CA GLY A 221 17.36 -5.11 6.84
C GLY A 221 16.70 -4.29 7.94
N TRP A 222 15.56 -3.63 7.64
CA TRP A 222 14.78 -2.88 8.64
C TRP A 222 14.23 -3.78 9.75
N TRP A 223 13.82 -4.98 9.42
CA TRP A 223 13.33 -5.96 10.39
C TRP A 223 14.44 -6.42 11.34
N ASP A 224 15.67 -6.63 10.82
CA ASP A 224 16.84 -6.92 11.65
C ASP A 224 17.14 -5.80 12.65
N GLU A 225 17.09 -4.56 12.20
CA GLU A 225 17.27 -3.40 13.05
C GLU A 225 16.14 -3.27 14.09
N LEU A 226 14.90 -3.50 13.69
CA LEU A 226 13.73 -3.51 14.58
C LEU A 226 13.91 -4.54 15.71
N LEU A 227 14.35 -5.76 15.39
CA LEU A 227 14.53 -6.82 16.38
C LEU A 227 15.70 -6.57 17.34
N LYS A 228 16.72 -5.82 16.92
CA LYS A 228 17.86 -5.42 17.75
C LYS A 228 17.51 -4.31 18.74
N ARG A 229 16.61 -3.40 18.36
CA ARG A 229 16.29 -2.17 19.09
C ARG A 229 15.04 -2.33 19.94
N LYS A 230 15.13 -3.15 20.98
CA LYS A 230 14.03 -3.37 21.91
C LYS A 230 13.92 -2.24 22.93
N GLY A 231 12.68 -1.94 23.33
CA GLY A 231 12.39 -1.06 24.45
C GLY A 231 12.83 -1.65 25.79
N SER A 232 12.72 -0.87 26.85
CA SER A 232 13.07 -1.30 28.21
C SER A 232 12.25 -2.48 28.73
N ASP A 233 11.09 -2.73 28.15
CA ASP A 233 10.19 -3.85 28.41
C ASP A 233 10.50 -5.10 27.54
N GLY A 234 11.55 -5.05 26.73
CA GLY A 234 11.96 -6.11 25.82
C GLY A 234 11.14 -6.22 24.54
N GLN A 235 10.16 -5.33 24.33
CA GLN A 235 9.32 -5.31 23.14
C GLN A 235 9.97 -4.55 21.97
N VAL A 236 9.63 -4.89 20.73
CA VAL A 236 10.06 -4.14 19.55
C VAL A 236 9.24 -2.85 19.39
N VAL A 237 9.89 -1.77 18.92
CA VAL A 237 9.29 -0.44 18.80
C VAL A 237 9.66 0.18 17.46
N ALA A 238 8.67 0.39 16.56
CA ALA A 238 8.90 0.91 15.20
C ALA A 238 9.60 2.28 15.21
N GLN A 239 9.29 3.16 16.17
CA GLN A 239 9.92 4.48 16.30
C GLN A 239 11.43 4.41 16.55
N SER A 240 11.95 3.28 16.98
CA SER A 240 13.40 3.06 17.09
C SER A 240 14.13 3.11 15.74
N LEU A 241 13.39 3.04 14.62
CA LEU A 241 13.92 3.09 13.26
C LEU A 241 13.92 4.51 12.66
N ALA A 242 13.62 5.55 13.44
CA ALA A 242 13.53 6.93 12.94
C ALA A 242 14.83 7.43 12.29
N ASP A 243 15.99 6.93 12.73
CA ASP A 243 17.31 7.24 12.15
C ASP A 243 17.58 6.55 10.80
N LEU A 244 16.74 5.59 10.40
CA LEU A 244 16.81 4.90 9.10
C LEU A 244 15.90 5.54 8.05
N MET A 245 15.22 6.62 8.41
CA MET A 245 14.34 7.35 7.50
C MET A 245 15.12 7.94 6.33
N ASP A 246 14.58 7.77 5.12
CA ASP A 246 15.10 8.34 3.88
C ASP A 246 13.97 9.06 3.12
N ASP A 247 14.07 10.37 2.99
CA ASP A 247 13.02 11.19 2.35
C ASP A 247 13.08 11.21 0.81
N ARG A 248 14.02 10.48 0.21
CA ARG A 248 14.09 10.38 -1.25
C ARG A 248 12.94 9.52 -1.80
N VAL A 249 12.58 9.77 -3.06
CA VAL A 249 11.76 8.86 -3.85
C VAL A 249 12.69 7.88 -4.55
N ILE A 250 12.68 6.62 -4.13
CA ILE A 250 13.59 5.58 -4.62
C ILE A 250 12.92 4.85 -5.79
N LYS A 251 13.46 5.02 -7.01
CA LYS A 251 12.95 4.30 -8.20
C LYS A 251 13.35 2.82 -8.11
N MET A 252 12.33 1.95 -8.17
CA MET A 252 12.50 0.49 -8.14
C MET A 252 12.46 -0.07 -9.57
N ALA A 253 13.32 -1.04 -9.84
CA ALA A 253 13.43 -1.72 -11.13
C ALA A 253 13.07 -3.21 -11.00
#